data_7b8707c93d0e62c208f9b62aed8fbfb6
#
_entry.id   7b8707c93d0e62c208f9b62aed8fbfb6
#
_cell.length_a   1.000
_cell.length_b   1.000
_cell.length_c   1.000
_cell.angle_alpha   90.00
_cell.angle_beta   90.00
_cell.angle_gamma   90.00
#
_symmetry.space_group_name_H-M   'P 1'
#
loop_
_entity.id
_entity.type
_entity.pdbx_description
1 polymer ?
#
loop_
_entity_poly.entity_id
_entity_poly.type
_entity_poly.pdbx_seq_one_letter_code
_entity_poly.pdbx_strand_id
1 'polypeptide(L)'
;MNITDTKINNGFWKERKELNKSVSLYAVLKSFEDTGRIRALTGDNDPVKERPHIFWESDLAKLMEGAFFSMQQEKNKNLKNKCDNIIKKIINNQEDNGYLNFFFKFH
;
A
#
# COMPACT_ATOMS: atom_id res chain seq x y z
N MET A 1 -20.72 13.18 -4.44
CA MET A 1 -19.81 13.98 -3.59
C MET A 1 -18.39 13.46 -3.77
N ASN A 2 -17.45 14.32 -4.06
CA ASN A 2 -16.04 13.96 -4.15
C ASN A 2 -15.40 14.15 -2.75
N ILE A 3 -14.49 13.28 -2.36
CA ILE A 3 -13.76 13.38 -1.09
C ILE A 3 -12.99 14.69 -0.96
N THR A 4 -12.60 15.31 -2.07
CA THR A 4 -11.91 16.60 -2.11
C THR A 4 -12.82 17.80 -1.85
N ASP A 5 -14.14 17.62 -1.85
CA ASP A 5 -15.10 18.69 -1.61
C ASP A 5 -15.23 19.07 -0.13
N THR A 6 -14.69 18.23 0.75
CA THR A 6 -14.75 18.42 2.19
C THR A 6 -13.33 18.60 2.74
N LYS A 7 -13.13 19.63 3.58
CA LYS A 7 -11.86 19.89 4.26
C LYS A 7 -12.05 19.89 5.76
N ILE A 8 -11.11 19.29 6.47
CA ILE A 8 -11.05 19.31 7.94
C ILE A 8 -10.01 20.33 8.34
N ASN A 9 -10.45 21.44 8.93
CA ASN A 9 -9.59 22.60 9.19
C ASN A 9 -9.02 22.66 10.62
N ASN A 10 -9.68 22.03 11.58
CA ASN A 10 -9.26 22.07 12.98
C ASN A 10 -9.80 20.89 13.80
N GLY A 11 -9.39 20.82 15.07
CA GLY A 11 -9.93 19.91 16.07
C GLY A 11 -9.38 18.48 15.98
N PHE A 12 -10.06 17.57 16.69
CA PHE A 12 -9.66 16.18 16.84
C PHE A 12 -9.39 15.46 15.51
N TRP A 13 -10.29 15.61 14.55
CA TRP A 13 -10.16 14.92 13.25
C TRP A 13 -9.01 15.47 12.40
N LYS A 14 -8.69 16.76 12.52
CA LYS A 14 -7.51 17.31 11.85
C LYS A 14 -6.23 16.69 12.40
N GLU A 15 -6.10 16.58 13.71
CA GLU A 15 -4.94 15.94 14.34
C GLU A 15 -4.80 14.48 13.92
N ARG A 16 -5.91 13.74 13.89
CA ARG A 16 -5.92 12.34 13.42
C ARG A 16 -5.53 12.21 11.96
N LYS A 17 -6.02 13.09 11.12
CA LYS A 17 -5.67 13.14 9.69
C LYS A 17 -4.18 13.41 9.50
N GLU A 18 -3.62 14.37 10.20
CA GLU A 18 -2.19 14.68 10.15
C GLU A 18 -1.34 13.53 10.65
N LEU A 19 -1.74 12.87 11.73
CA LEU A 19 -1.08 11.68 12.26
C LEU A 19 -1.10 10.53 11.24
N ASN A 20 -2.23 10.28 10.62
CA ASN A 20 -2.36 9.24 9.59
C ASN A 20 -1.42 9.51 8.40
N LYS A 21 -1.40 10.75 7.91
CA LYS A 21 -0.57 11.15 6.77
C LYS A 21 0.93 11.07 7.06
N SER A 22 1.36 11.54 8.23
CA SER A 22 2.78 11.71 8.55
C SER A 22 3.41 10.53 9.27
N VAL A 23 2.63 9.69 9.92
CA VAL A 23 3.13 8.58 10.76
C VAL A 23 2.51 7.25 10.39
N SER A 24 1.18 7.11 10.47
CA SER A 24 0.52 5.79 10.42
C SER A 24 0.70 5.10 9.08
N LEU A 25 0.51 5.78 7.97
CA LEU A 25 0.69 5.22 6.62
C LEU A 25 2.12 4.75 6.40
N TYR A 26 3.11 5.53 6.84
CA TYR A 26 4.52 5.14 6.73
C TYR A 26 4.87 3.96 7.65
N ALA A 27 4.31 3.91 8.85
CA ALA A 27 4.52 2.81 9.76
C ALA A 27 3.97 1.49 9.20
N VAL A 28 2.79 1.52 8.59
CA VAL A 28 2.21 0.32 7.96
C VAL A 28 3.01 -0.09 6.72
N LEU A 29 3.42 0.86 5.88
CA LEU A 29 4.30 0.57 4.73
C LEU A 29 5.59 -0.10 5.18
N LYS A 30 6.24 0.45 6.21
CA LYS A 30 7.45 -0.16 6.77
C LYS A 30 7.19 -1.56 7.30
N SER A 31 6.10 -1.78 8.00
CA SER A 31 5.71 -3.11 8.47
C SER A 31 5.52 -4.08 7.31
N PHE A 32 4.95 -3.66 6.20
CA PHE A 32 4.78 -4.49 5.01
C PHE A 32 6.12 -4.81 4.34
N GLU A 33 7.07 -3.88 4.34
CA GLU A 33 8.45 -4.14 3.89
C GLU A 33 9.15 -5.15 4.81
N ASP A 34 9.10 -4.91 6.12
CA ASP A 34 9.81 -5.73 7.11
C ASP A 34 9.27 -7.17 7.18
N THR A 35 7.97 -7.37 6.96
CA THR A 35 7.32 -8.69 7.00
C THR A 35 7.37 -9.44 5.67
N GLY A 36 7.95 -8.86 4.62
CA GLY A 36 8.10 -9.50 3.32
C GLY A 36 6.88 -9.37 2.39
N ARG A 37 5.82 -8.67 2.78
CA ARG A 37 4.62 -8.52 1.96
C ARG A 37 4.92 -7.89 0.60
N ILE A 38 5.84 -6.92 0.56
CA ILE A 38 6.23 -6.26 -0.69
C ILE A 38 7.17 -7.14 -1.50
N ARG A 39 8.12 -7.83 -0.86
CA ARG A 39 9.01 -8.79 -1.55
C ARG A 39 8.24 -9.97 -2.16
N ALA A 40 7.17 -10.39 -1.52
CA ALA A 40 6.33 -11.47 -2.05
C ALA A 40 5.69 -11.14 -3.41
N LEU A 41 5.56 -9.86 -3.77
CA LEU A 41 5.05 -9.44 -5.09
C LEU A 41 5.96 -9.87 -6.24
N THR A 42 7.24 -10.06 -5.97
CA THR A 42 8.25 -10.46 -6.97
C THR A 42 8.82 -11.85 -6.73
N GLY A 43 8.33 -12.54 -5.70
CA GLY A 43 8.87 -13.85 -5.30
C GLY A 43 10.20 -13.78 -4.55
N ASP A 44 10.66 -12.59 -4.16
CA ASP A 44 11.94 -12.37 -3.49
C ASP A 44 11.89 -12.53 -1.97
N ASN A 45 10.75 -12.96 -1.42
CA ASN A 45 10.58 -13.20 0.00
C ASN A 45 11.29 -14.49 0.44
N ASP A 46 11.72 -14.53 1.72
CA ASP A 46 12.24 -15.75 2.33
C ASP A 46 11.08 -16.72 2.61
N PRO A 47 10.99 -17.87 1.93
CA PRO A 47 9.84 -18.78 2.08
C PRO A 47 9.76 -19.44 3.45
N VAL A 48 10.84 -19.43 4.22
CA VAL A 48 10.88 -20.03 5.56
C VAL A 48 10.48 -19.01 6.63
N LYS A 49 11.07 -17.83 6.58
CA LYS A 49 10.85 -16.76 7.57
C LYS A 49 9.65 -15.89 7.27
N GLU A 50 9.40 -15.65 5.99
CA GLU A 50 8.33 -14.79 5.49
C GLU A 50 7.31 -15.67 4.76
N ARG A 51 6.46 -16.34 5.53
CA ARG A 51 5.46 -17.27 4.98
C ARG A 51 4.29 -16.48 4.39
N PRO A 52 4.21 -16.30 3.07
CA PRO A 52 3.12 -15.57 2.46
C PRO A 52 1.76 -16.20 2.78
N HIS A 53 0.77 -15.35 2.93
CA HIS A 53 -0.60 -15.74 3.05
C HIS A 53 -1.37 -15.32 1.80
N ILE A 54 -2.37 -16.09 1.42
CA ILE A 54 -3.17 -15.83 0.22
C ILE A 54 -3.81 -14.42 0.20
N PHE A 55 -3.98 -13.80 1.35
CA PHE A 55 -4.59 -12.46 1.48
C PHE A 55 -3.58 -11.29 1.49
N TRP A 56 -2.28 -11.54 1.35
CA TRP A 56 -1.29 -10.46 1.38
C TRP A 56 -1.50 -9.42 0.28
N GLU A 57 -1.97 -9.83 -0.88
CA GLU A 57 -2.30 -8.91 -1.97
C GLU A 57 -3.45 -7.98 -1.60
N SER A 58 -4.51 -8.51 -1.02
CA SER A 58 -5.65 -7.69 -0.58
C SER A 58 -5.30 -6.74 0.54
N ASP A 59 -4.42 -7.15 1.47
CA ASP A 59 -3.91 -6.27 2.52
C ASP A 59 -3.15 -5.08 1.91
N LEU A 60 -2.30 -5.35 0.93
CA LEU A 60 -1.55 -4.32 0.23
C LEU A 60 -2.48 -3.39 -0.56
N ALA A 61 -3.47 -3.93 -1.25
CA ALA A 61 -4.46 -3.14 -1.99
C ALA A 61 -5.24 -2.17 -1.07
N LYS A 62 -5.63 -2.63 0.11
CA LYS A 62 -6.30 -1.79 1.12
C LYS A 62 -5.38 -0.66 1.62
N LEU A 63 -4.12 -0.97 1.87
CA LEU A 63 -3.14 0.06 2.26
C LEU A 63 -2.98 1.11 1.16
N MET A 64 -2.87 0.67 -0.09
CA MET A 64 -2.74 1.55 -1.25
C MET A 64 -3.97 2.45 -1.41
N GLU A 65 -5.16 1.90 -1.27
CA GLU A 65 -6.40 2.67 -1.31
C GLU A 65 -6.41 3.77 -0.24
N GLY A 66 -6.08 3.43 1.01
CA GLY A 66 -5.98 4.40 2.09
C GLY A 66 -4.94 5.49 1.83
N ALA A 67 -3.77 5.11 1.28
CA ALA A 67 -2.72 6.06 0.90
C ALA A 67 -3.20 7.03 -0.18
N PHE A 68 -3.88 6.55 -1.21
CA PHE A 68 -4.41 7.40 -2.29
C PHE A 68 -5.51 8.33 -1.80
N PHE A 69 -6.40 7.88 -0.92
CA PHE A 69 -7.38 8.77 -0.29
C PHE A 69 -6.70 9.88 0.53
N SER A 70 -5.66 9.57 1.26
CA SER A 70 -4.87 10.58 1.98
C SER A 70 -4.23 11.61 1.03
N MET A 71 -3.68 11.15 -0.09
CA MET A 71 -3.05 12.00 -1.09
C MET A 71 -4.04 12.85 -1.89
N GLN A 72 -5.31 12.44 -1.99
CA GLN A 72 -6.35 13.30 -2.56
C GLN A 72 -6.66 14.50 -1.68
N GLN A 73 -6.53 14.36 -0.36
CA GLN A 73 -6.74 15.46 0.57
C GLN A 73 -5.54 16.42 0.59
N GLU A 74 -4.34 15.90 0.50
CA GLU A 74 -3.11 16.67 0.56
C GLU A 74 -1.99 15.97 -0.19
N LYS A 75 -1.31 16.70 -1.07
CA LYS A 75 -0.20 16.16 -1.87
C LYS A 75 0.93 15.66 -0.97
N ASN A 76 1.44 14.47 -1.28
CA ASN A 76 2.58 13.86 -0.61
C ASN A 76 3.44 13.13 -1.63
N LYS A 77 4.45 13.81 -2.15
CA LYS A 77 5.32 13.30 -3.21
C LYS A 77 6.09 12.04 -2.80
N ASN A 78 6.58 11.98 -1.57
CA ASN A 78 7.31 10.81 -1.06
C ASN A 78 6.42 9.57 -1.01
N LEU A 79 5.23 9.71 -0.42
CA LEU A 79 4.26 8.61 -0.36
C LEU A 79 3.82 8.17 -1.76
N LYS A 80 3.59 9.12 -2.66
CA LYS A 80 3.25 8.82 -4.06
C LYS A 80 4.33 7.99 -4.73
N ASN A 81 5.60 8.35 -4.57
CA ASN A 81 6.71 7.61 -5.14
C ASN A 81 6.79 6.18 -4.61
N LYS A 82 6.56 5.98 -3.32
CA LYS A 82 6.50 4.64 -2.71
C LYS A 82 5.34 3.81 -3.28
N CYS A 83 4.18 4.40 -3.40
CA CYS A 83 3.00 3.73 -3.98
C CYS A 83 3.21 3.42 -5.47
N ASP A 84 3.76 4.34 -6.25
CA ASP A 84 4.06 4.13 -7.68
C ASP A 84 5.04 2.96 -7.87
N ASN A 85 6.04 2.81 -7.02
CA ASN A 85 6.98 1.68 -7.06
C ASN A 85 6.28 0.34 -6.79
N ILE A 86 5.35 0.31 -5.84
CA ILE A 86 4.55 -0.88 -5.56
C ILE A 86 3.67 -1.23 -6.75
N ILE A 87 2.99 -0.25 -7.33
CA ILE A 87 2.14 -0.44 -8.53
C ILE A 87 2.95 -1.00 -9.69
N LYS A 88 4.16 -0.48 -9.92
CA LYS A 88 5.04 -1.01 -10.98
C LYS A 88 5.38 -2.48 -10.76
N LYS A 89 5.66 -2.89 -9.53
CA LYS A 89 5.90 -4.30 -9.19
C LYS A 89 4.67 -5.16 -9.49
N ILE A 90 3.49 -4.67 -9.14
CA ILE A 90 2.22 -5.36 -9.42
C ILE A 90 2.03 -5.54 -10.92
N ILE A 91 2.14 -4.46 -11.70
CA ILE A 91 1.95 -4.48 -13.16
C ILE A 91 2.97 -5.42 -13.83
N ASN A 92 4.23 -5.36 -13.44
CA ASN A 92 5.29 -6.17 -14.03
C ASN A 92 5.13 -7.68 -13.75
N ASN A 93 4.36 -8.05 -12.75
CA ASN A 93 4.12 -9.44 -12.39
C ASN A 93 2.75 -9.98 -12.81
N GLN A 94 1.91 -9.15 -13.45
CA GLN A 94 0.68 -9.61 -14.05
C GLN A 94 0.98 -10.54 -15.24
N GLU A 95 0.23 -11.63 -15.35
CA GLU A 95 0.35 -12.56 -16.48
C GLU A 95 -0.21 -11.93 -17.77
N ASP A 96 0.25 -12.41 -18.92
CA ASP A 96 -0.17 -11.90 -20.25
C ASP A 96 -1.69 -12.00 -20.47
N ASN A 97 -2.34 -13.00 -19.86
CA ASN A 97 -3.80 -13.16 -19.90
C ASN A 97 -4.56 -12.27 -18.91
N GLY A 98 -3.83 -11.41 -18.17
CA GLY A 98 -4.40 -10.50 -17.16
C GLY A 98 -4.49 -11.09 -15.76
N TYR A 99 -4.18 -12.37 -15.56
CA TYR A 99 -4.21 -13.02 -14.24
C TYR A 99 -3.22 -12.34 -13.28
N LEU A 100 -3.66 -12.10 -12.07
CA LEU A 100 -2.85 -11.46 -11.04
C LEU A 100 -3.12 -12.14 -9.69
N ASN A 101 -2.18 -12.96 -9.25
CA ASN A 101 -2.18 -13.54 -7.91
C ASN A 101 -0.77 -13.98 -7.56
N PHE A 102 -0.12 -13.28 -6.65
CA PHE A 102 1.28 -13.53 -6.32
C PHE A 102 1.46 -14.80 -5.48
N PHE A 103 0.50 -15.12 -4.63
CA PHE A 103 0.58 -16.32 -3.82
C PHE A 103 0.67 -17.57 -4.71
N PHE A 104 -0.26 -17.72 -5.63
CA PHE A 104 -0.27 -18.89 -6.54
C PHE A 104 0.82 -18.85 -7.60
N LYS A 105 1.34 -17.66 -7.95
CA LYS A 105 2.42 -17.53 -8.90
C LYS A 105 3.76 -17.99 -8.32
N PHE A 106 4.07 -17.68 -7.06
CA PHE A 106 5.39 -17.87 -6.46
C PHE A 106 5.41 -18.89 -5.31
N HIS A 107 4.27 -19.27 -4.83
CA HIS A 107 4.13 -20.12 -3.64
C HIS A 107 3.09 -21.22 -3.83
#